data_617d787311a187525c45c8cf4ac93a85
#
_entry.id   617d787311a187525c45c8cf4ac93a85
#
_cell.length_a   1.000
_cell.length_b   1.000
_cell.length_c   1.000
_cell.angle_alpha   90.00
_cell.angle_beta   90.00
_cell.angle_gamma   90.00
#
_symmetry.space_group_name_H-M   'P 1'
#
loop_
_entity.id
_entity.type
_entity.pdbx_description
1 polymer ?
#
loop_
_entity_poly.entity_id
_entity_poly.type
_entity_poly.pdbx_seq_one_letter_code
_entity_poly.pdbx_strand_id
1 'polypeptide(L)'
;MRSRIRNTMMILCFALILSFVSCSSTRVDEKKQIYIGVTCYDQKDTFIGELIETFKKECASLDTDKYDISMTIMDAAGSQRAQDDQVQEMIEDGCNVLCINLADRTDLSHIINAAMEKDIPIIFFNREPVDEDLNRWDKLYYVGAKAKQS
;
A
#
# COMPACT_ATOMS: atom_id res chain seq x y z
N MET A 1 -5.69 70.01 0.89
CA MET A 1 -4.35 69.43 1.14
C MET A 1 -4.42 68.16 2.03
N ARG A 2 -5.24 68.11 3.09
CA ARG A 2 -5.39 66.97 4.02
C ARG A 2 -5.98 65.68 3.39
N SER A 3 -6.84 65.76 2.35
CA SER A 3 -7.47 64.59 1.76
C SER A 3 -6.49 63.79 0.83
N ARG A 4 -5.57 64.53 0.13
CA ARG A 4 -4.57 63.90 -0.74
C ARG A 4 -3.52 63.09 0.05
N ILE A 5 -3.11 63.60 1.22
CA ILE A 5 -2.14 62.94 2.11
C ILE A 5 -2.74 61.65 2.67
N ARG A 6 -4.03 61.64 3.02
CA ARG A 6 -4.74 60.46 3.55
C ARG A 6 -4.87 59.35 2.48
N ASN A 7 -5.14 59.71 1.22
CA ASN A 7 -5.23 58.75 0.14
C ASN A 7 -3.86 58.16 -0.26
N THR A 8 -2.80 58.97 -0.27
CA THR A 8 -1.43 58.48 -0.54
C THR A 8 -0.93 57.57 0.59
N MET A 9 -1.24 57.87 1.85
CA MET A 9 -0.87 57.04 2.98
C MET A 9 -1.62 55.69 2.97
N MET A 10 -2.90 55.67 2.54
CA MET A 10 -3.69 54.46 2.42
C MET A 10 -3.20 53.55 1.32
N ILE A 11 -2.76 54.11 0.15
CA ILE A 11 -2.17 53.38 -0.96
C ILE A 11 -0.79 52.81 -0.58
N LEU A 12 0.01 53.55 0.20
CA LEU A 12 1.31 53.10 0.69
C LEU A 12 1.19 51.92 1.67
N CYS A 13 0.18 51.95 2.58
CA CYS A 13 -0.10 50.87 3.53
C CYS A 13 -0.62 49.62 2.77
N PHE A 14 -1.41 49.77 1.70
CA PHE A 14 -1.92 48.66 0.91
C PHE A 14 -0.81 47.98 0.11
N ALA A 15 0.19 48.75 -0.37
CA ALA A 15 1.36 48.22 -1.09
C ALA A 15 2.33 47.48 -0.16
N LEU A 16 2.41 47.86 1.11
CA LEU A 16 3.23 47.14 2.13
C LEU A 16 2.64 45.83 2.58
N ILE A 17 1.31 45.64 2.53
CA ILE A 17 0.65 44.39 2.93
C ILE A 17 0.80 43.32 1.84
N LEU A 18 0.96 43.70 0.57
CA LEU A 18 1.15 42.76 -0.55
C LEU A 18 2.57 42.14 -0.61
N SER A 19 3.53 42.66 0.17
CA SER A 19 4.92 42.18 0.15
C SER A 19 5.19 40.98 1.08
N PHE A 20 4.24 40.58 1.90
CA PHE A 20 4.42 39.49 2.87
C PHE A 20 3.82 38.14 2.43
N VAL A 21 3.25 38.03 1.23
CA VAL A 21 2.81 36.73 0.68
C VAL A 21 3.92 36.16 -0.22
N SER A 22 5.16 36.17 0.29
CA SER A 22 6.18 35.26 -0.20
C SER A 22 6.01 33.94 0.59
N CYS A 23 5.00 33.17 0.20
CA CYS A 23 4.88 31.79 0.62
C CYS A 23 6.06 31.04 -0.03
N SER A 24 7.18 30.96 0.68
CA SER A 24 8.21 29.95 0.42
C SER A 24 7.53 28.59 0.57
N SER A 25 6.98 28.07 -0.51
CA SER A 25 6.68 26.67 -0.64
C SER A 25 8.01 25.92 -0.57
N THR A 26 8.52 25.65 0.60
CA THR A 26 9.43 24.55 0.80
C THR A 26 8.62 23.34 0.33
N ARG A 27 8.89 22.85 -0.87
CA ARG A 27 8.45 21.50 -1.26
C ARG A 27 9.18 20.58 -0.30
N VAL A 28 8.51 20.24 0.80
CA VAL A 28 8.81 19.00 1.52
C VAL A 28 8.41 17.94 0.50
N ASP A 29 9.37 17.22 -0.07
CA ASP A 29 9.07 16.05 -0.88
C ASP A 29 8.28 15.12 0.04
N GLU A 30 6.97 15.05 -0.19
CA GLU A 30 6.05 14.23 0.59
C GLU A 30 6.42 12.78 0.29
N LYS A 31 6.78 12.03 1.33
CA LYS A 31 7.10 10.60 1.21
C LYS A 31 5.93 9.87 0.58
N LYS A 32 6.22 9.01 -0.38
CA LYS A 32 5.19 8.15 -0.98
C LYS A 32 4.73 7.13 0.05
N GLN A 33 3.47 7.22 0.44
CA GLN A 33 2.84 6.26 1.35
C GLN A 33 2.62 4.93 0.63
N ILE A 34 3.08 3.83 1.21
CA ILE A 34 2.86 2.47 0.73
C ILE A 34 2.28 1.66 1.88
N TYR A 35 1.03 1.23 1.71
CA TYR A 35 0.37 0.34 2.64
C TYR A 35 0.27 -1.07 2.05
N ILE A 36 0.91 -2.05 2.70
CA ILE A 36 0.98 -3.45 2.28
C ILE A 36 0.03 -4.28 3.13
N GLY A 37 -0.97 -4.91 2.49
CA GLY A 37 -1.81 -5.92 3.12
C GLY A 37 -1.17 -7.31 2.97
N VAL A 38 -0.95 -8.02 4.06
CA VAL A 38 -0.38 -9.38 4.06
C VAL A 38 -1.35 -10.34 4.73
N THR A 39 -1.68 -11.45 4.08
CA THR A 39 -2.39 -12.56 4.72
C THR A 39 -1.70 -13.89 4.42
N CYS A 40 -1.64 -14.76 5.40
CA CYS A 40 -1.05 -16.08 5.25
C CYS A 40 -1.97 -17.18 5.77
N TYR A 41 -1.76 -18.40 5.25
CA TYR A 41 -2.59 -19.54 5.59
C TYR A 41 -2.49 -19.92 7.06
N ASP A 42 -1.31 -19.83 7.67
CA ASP A 42 -1.07 -20.14 9.10
C ASP A 42 0.27 -19.52 9.54
N GLN A 43 0.23 -18.56 10.46
CA GLN A 43 1.43 -17.93 11.05
C GLN A 43 2.18 -18.85 12.03
N LYS A 44 1.56 -19.94 12.48
CA LYS A 44 2.22 -20.92 13.36
C LYS A 44 3.13 -21.87 12.60
N ASP A 45 3.00 -21.93 11.25
CA ASP A 45 3.98 -22.61 10.42
C ASP A 45 5.33 -21.89 10.54
N THR A 46 6.36 -22.63 10.97
CA THR A 46 7.69 -22.07 11.26
C THR A 46 8.30 -21.37 10.04
N PHE A 47 8.16 -21.97 8.85
CA PHE A 47 8.70 -21.39 7.62
C PHE A 47 7.97 -20.08 7.27
N ILE A 48 6.65 -20.06 7.37
CA ILE A 48 5.84 -18.85 7.08
C ILE A 48 6.13 -17.76 8.12
N GLY A 49 6.24 -18.11 9.38
CA GLY A 49 6.60 -17.16 10.44
C GLY A 49 7.96 -16.51 10.20
N GLU A 50 9.00 -17.30 9.87
CA GLU A 50 10.33 -16.77 9.55
C GLU A 50 10.33 -15.91 8.28
N LEU A 51 9.57 -16.31 7.26
CA LEU A 51 9.43 -15.55 6.02
C LEU A 51 8.79 -14.18 6.27
N ILE A 52 7.73 -14.13 7.06
CA ILE A 52 7.04 -12.88 7.44
C ILE A 52 7.97 -11.97 8.25
N GLU A 53 8.70 -12.49 9.22
CA GLU A 53 9.66 -11.70 10.00
C GLU A 53 10.80 -11.14 9.13
N THR A 54 11.27 -11.92 8.17
CA THR A 54 12.27 -11.45 7.18
C THR A 54 11.67 -10.35 6.31
N PHE A 55 10.45 -10.54 5.82
CA PHE A 55 9.75 -9.55 5.01
C PHE A 55 9.58 -8.21 5.75
N LYS A 56 9.17 -8.25 7.04
CA LYS A 56 9.08 -7.04 7.89
C LYS A 56 10.42 -6.29 7.96
N LYS A 57 11.52 -7.02 8.16
CA LYS A 57 12.87 -6.42 8.24
C LYS A 57 13.27 -5.76 6.92
N GLU A 58 13.01 -6.42 5.80
CA GLU A 58 13.31 -5.87 4.48
C GLU A 58 12.47 -4.62 4.19
N CYS A 59 11.18 -4.64 4.49
CA CYS A 59 10.31 -3.46 4.34
C CYS A 59 10.78 -2.30 5.21
N ALA A 60 11.18 -2.55 6.47
CA ALA A 60 11.72 -1.52 7.34
C ALA A 60 13.04 -0.92 6.81
N SER A 61 13.85 -1.71 6.10
CA SER A 61 15.09 -1.22 5.47
C SER A 61 14.83 -0.33 4.24
N LEU A 62 13.65 -0.48 3.63
CA LEU A 62 13.19 0.30 2.47
C LEU A 62 12.40 1.55 2.87
N ASP A 63 12.03 1.67 4.15
CA ASP A 63 11.44 2.90 4.70
C ASP A 63 12.52 3.98 4.76
N THR A 64 12.51 4.83 3.75
CA THR A 64 13.54 5.84 3.48
C THR A 64 12.94 7.24 3.47
N ASP A 65 13.75 8.23 3.12
CA ASP A 65 13.24 9.61 2.89
C ASP A 65 12.24 9.69 1.73
N LYS A 66 12.17 8.66 0.87
CA LYS A 66 11.26 8.61 -0.30
C LYS A 66 9.96 7.88 -0.03
N TYR A 67 9.99 6.87 0.84
CA TYR A 67 8.86 5.97 1.10
C TYR A 67 8.56 5.94 2.59
N ASP A 68 7.28 5.90 2.91
CA ASP A 68 6.75 5.59 4.23
C ASP A 68 5.93 4.31 4.09
N ILE A 69 6.48 3.18 4.63
CA ILE A 69 5.94 1.85 4.41
C ILE A 69 5.23 1.39 5.68
N SER A 70 3.94 1.14 5.57
CA SER A 70 3.12 0.51 6.61
C SER A 70 2.62 -0.86 6.14
N MET A 71 2.32 -1.75 7.07
CA MET A 71 1.76 -3.06 6.73
C MET A 71 0.81 -3.58 7.81
N THR A 72 -0.21 -4.30 7.35
CA THR A 72 -1.08 -5.13 8.19
C THR A 72 -0.83 -6.59 7.84
N ILE A 73 -0.68 -7.45 8.86
CA ILE A 73 -0.44 -8.88 8.66
C ILE A 73 -1.53 -9.65 9.40
N MET A 74 -2.24 -10.51 8.66
CA MET A 74 -3.35 -11.30 9.16
C MET A 74 -3.09 -12.80 8.98
N ASP A 75 -3.58 -13.61 9.93
CA ASP A 75 -3.51 -15.06 9.92
C ASP A 75 -4.88 -15.66 9.57
N ALA A 76 -4.95 -16.37 8.45
CA ALA A 76 -6.18 -17.02 8.02
C ALA A 76 -6.46 -18.32 8.79
N ALA A 77 -5.49 -18.82 9.57
CA ALA A 77 -5.59 -20.05 10.38
C ALA A 77 -6.15 -21.26 9.58
N GLY A 78 -5.73 -21.39 8.33
CA GLY A 78 -6.17 -22.46 7.42
C GLY A 78 -7.54 -22.24 6.77
N SER A 79 -8.21 -21.13 7.00
CA SER A 79 -9.56 -20.87 6.49
C SER A 79 -9.54 -19.95 5.27
N GLN A 80 -9.98 -20.46 4.10
CA GLN A 80 -10.13 -19.63 2.90
C GLN A 80 -11.13 -18.49 3.13
N ARG A 81 -12.25 -18.78 3.79
CA ARG A 81 -13.25 -17.74 4.09
C ARG A 81 -12.67 -16.62 4.97
N ALA A 82 -11.87 -16.97 6.00
CA ALA A 82 -11.22 -15.96 6.80
C ALA A 82 -10.22 -15.14 5.97
N GLN A 83 -9.53 -15.77 5.02
CA GLN A 83 -8.63 -15.09 4.11
C GLN A 83 -9.37 -14.13 3.18
N ASP A 84 -10.51 -14.53 2.64
CA ASP A 84 -11.37 -13.67 1.80
C ASP A 84 -11.83 -12.43 2.58
N ASP A 85 -12.33 -12.63 3.81
CA ASP A 85 -12.77 -11.55 4.70
C ASP A 85 -11.60 -10.58 5.02
N GLN A 86 -10.40 -11.12 5.31
CA GLN A 86 -9.18 -10.33 5.57
C GLN A 86 -8.74 -9.51 4.36
N VAL A 87 -8.79 -10.09 3.16
CA VAL A 87 -8.47 -9.37 1.92
C VAL A 87 -9.44 -8.21 1.71
N GLN A 88 -10.73 -8.44 1.93
CA GLN A 88 -11.73 -7.39 1.83
C GLN A 88 -11.47 -6.26 2.82
N GLU A 89 -11.17 -6.57 4.08
CA GLU A 89 -10.82 -5.60 5.13
C GLU A 89 -9.60 -4.75 4.73
N MET A 90 -8.49 -5.39 4.28
CA MET A 90 -7.29 -4.66 3.86
C MET A 90 -7.54 -3.76 2.64
N ILE A 91 -8.40 -4.18 1.71
CA ILE A 91 -8.82 -3.35 0.57
C ILE A 91 -9.61 -2.13 1.04
N GLU A 92 -10.56 -2.32 1.96
CA GLU A 92 -11.38 -1.23 2.54
C GLU A 92 -10.52 -0.25 3.34
N ASP A 93 -9.49 -0.73 4.02
CA ASP A 93 -8.49 0.08 4.72
C ASP A 93 -7.52 0.82 3.77
N GLY A 94 -7.61 0.57 2.46
CA GLY A 94 -6.88 1.30 1.43
C GLY A 94 -5.47 0.81 1.18
N CYS A 95 -5.21 -0.50 1.27
CA CYS A 95 -3.91 -1.05 0.91
C CYS A 95 -3.56 -0.78 -0.56
N ASN A 96 -2.27 -0.62 -0.84
CA ASN A 96 -1.76 -0.36 -2.19
C ASN A 96 -1.32 -1.64 -2.92
N VAL A 97 -1.09 -2.70 -2.17
CA VAL A 97 -0.67 -4.02 -2.66
C VAL A 97 -1.08 -5.09 -1.66
N LEU A 98 -1.47 -6.23 -2.16
CA LEU A 98 -1.75 -7.44 -1.37
C LEU A 98 -0.61 -8.45 -1.54
N CYS A 99 -0.12 -9.01 -0.43
CA CYS A 99 0.82 -10.13 -0.39
C CYS A 99 0.11 -11.32 0.25
N ILE A 100 -0.12 -12.39 -0.52
CA ILE A 100 -1.00 -13.48 -0.10
C ILE A 100 -0.28 -14.83 -0.14
N ASN A 101 -0.19 -15.49 1.01
CA ASN A 101 0.13 -16.90 1.09
C ASN A 101 -1.17 -17.69 1.25
N LEU A 102 -1.57 -18.40 0.21
CA LEU A 102 -2.91 -18.96 0.05
C LEU A 102 -3.29 -20.00 1.12
N ALA A 103 -4.48 -19.87 1.69
CA ALA A 103 -5.11 -20.91 2.50
C ALA A 103 -5.59 -22.06 1.60
N ASP A 104 -6.30 -21.75 0.51
CA ASP A 104 -6.70 -22.67 -0.54
C ASP A 104 -6.20 -22.19 -1.90
N ARG A 105 -5.74 -23.10 -2.77
CA ARG A 105 -5.23 -22.80 -4.11
C ARG A 105 -6.29 -22.97 -5.20
N THR A 106 -7.46 -23.47 -4.85
CA THR A 106 -8.47 -23.92 -5.79
C THR A 106 -9.63 -22.96 -5.98
N ASP A 107 -9.79 -21.97 -5.09
CA ASP A 107 -10.84 -20.96 -5.20
C ASP A 107 -10.32 -19.57 -4.81
N LEU A 108 -9.81 -18.85 -5.79
CA LEU A 108 -9.27 -17.50 -5.63
C LEU A 108 -10.17 -16.41 -6.19
N SER A 109 -11.36 -16.79 -6.68
CA SER A 109 -12.23 -15.89 -7.42
C SER A 109 -12.64 -14.67 -6.60
N HIS A 110 -12.93 -14.84 -5.30
CA HIS A 110 -13.30 -13.75 -4.41
C HIS A 110 -12.14 -12.76 -4.23
N ILE A 111 -10.96 -13.25 -3.92
CA ILE A 111 -9.74 -12.45 -3.70
C ILE A 111 -9.38 -11.67 -4.97
N ILE A 112 -9.30 -12.38 -6.12
CA ILE A 112 -8.88 -11.77 -7.38
C ILE A 112 -9.91 -10.72 -7.84
N ASN A 113 -11.20 -11.02 -7.77
CA ASN A 113 -12.24 -10.08 -8.19
C ASN A 113 -12.26 -8.82 -7.32
N ALA A 114 -12.14 -8.96 -5.99
CA ALA A 114 -12.10 -7.82 -5.07
C ALA A 114 -10.90 -6.90 -5.36
N ALA A 115 -9.72 -7.47 -5.59
CA ALA A 115 -8.51 -6.71 -5.91
C ALA A 115 -8.60 -6.04 -7.30
N MET A 116 -9.13 -6.75 -8.31
CA MET A 116 -9.35 -6.20 -9.65
C MET A 116 -10.29 -5.00 -9.64
N GLU A 117 -11.38 -5.07 -8.87
CA GLU A 117 -12.36 -3.97 -8.77
C GLU A 117 -11.71 -2.67 -8.26
N LYS A 118 -10.73 -2.77 -7.39
CA LYS A 118 -10.02 -1.64 -6.78
C LYS A 118 -8.66 -1.37 -7.43
N ASP A 119 -8.30 -2.11 -8.46
CA ASP A 119 -7.04 -1.98 -9.18
C ASP A 119 -5.79 -2.23 -8.29
N ILE A 120 -5.91 -3.08 -7.26
CA ILE A 120 -4.87 -3.39 -6.28
C ILE A 120 -4.10 -4.64 -6.71
N PRO A 121 -2.79 -4.57 -7.01
CA PRO A 121 -2.00 -5.73 -7.42
C PRO A 121 -1.89 -6.76 -6.30
N ILE A 122 -1.81 -8.05 -6.70
CA ILE A 122 -1.60 -9.16 -5.79
C ILE A 122 -0.26 -9.82 -6.07
N ILE A 123 0.51 -10.05 -5.01
CA ILE A 123 1.72 -10.89 -5.02
C ILE A 123 1.42 -12.14 -4.21
N PHE A 124 1.19 -13.25 -4.89
CA PHE A 124 1.12 -14.55 -4.24
C PHE A 124 2.52 -15.04 -3.88
N PHE A 125 2.70 -15.61 -2.71
CA PHE A 125 3.99 -16.12 -2.29
C PHE A 125 3.92 -17.52 -1.69
N ASN A 126 5.00 -18.31 -1.86
CA ASN A 126 5.18 -19.68 -1.42
C ASN A 126 4.22 -20.68 -2.09
N ARG A 127 2.90 -20.52 -1.92
CA ARG A 127 1.88 -21.38 -2.55
C ARG A 127 1.44 -20.80 -3.88
N GLU A 128 1.86 -21.46 -4.98
CA GLU A 128 1.58 -21.03 -6.34
C GLU A 128 0.08 -21.24 -6.67
N PRO A 129 -0.65 -20.21 -7.13
CA PRO A 129 -1.95 -20.37 -7.74
C PRO A 129 -1.89 -21.29 -8.96
N VAL A 130 -3.04 -21.77 -9.42
CA VAL A 130 -3.11 -22.47 -10.72
C VAL A 130 -2.88 -21.46 -11.85
N ASP A 131 -2.29 -21.93 -12.95
CA ASP A 131 -1.95 -21.08 -14.11
C ASP A 131 -3.16 -20.31 -14.65
N GLU A 132 -4.35 -20.90 -14.60
CA GLU A 132 -5.60 -20.27 -15.04
C GLU A 132 -5.92 -19.02 -14.23
N ASP A 133 -5.74 -19.06 -12.92
CA ASP A 133 -5.97 -17.90 -12.05
C ASP A 133 -4.92 -16.81 -12.23
N LEU A 134 -3.64 -17.17 -12.34
CA LEU A 134 -2.56 -16.21 -12.57
C LEU A 134 -2.70 -15.43 -13.89
N ASN A 135 -3.34 -16.04 -14.89
CA ASN A 135 -3.54 -15.42 -16.20
C ASN A 135 -4.83 -14.59 -16.30
N ARG A 136 -5.62 -14.47 -15.23
CA ARG A 136 -6.89 -13.72 -15.24
C ARG A 136 -6.69 -12.21 -15.29
N TRP A 137 -5.54 -11.74 -14.82
CA TRP A 137 -5.25 -10.31 -14.74
C TRP A 137 -3.74 -10.06 -14.77
N ASP A 138 -3.31 -8.95 -15.35
CA ASP A 138 -1.90 -8.59 -15.56
C ASP A 138 -1.20 -8.07 -14.30
N LYS A 139 -1.94 -7.82 -13.20
CA LYS A 139 -1.39 -7.42 -11.90
C LYS A 139 -1.36 -8.56 -10.88
N LEU A 140 -1.41 -9.80 -11.34
CA LEU A 140 -1.20 -10.98 -10.50
C LEU A 140 0.25 -11.47 -10.67
N TYR A 141 0.95 -11.59 -9.56
CA TYR A 141 2.35 -12.01 -9.51
C TYR A 141 2.52 -13.20 -8.58
N TYR A 142 3.51 -14.02 -8.85
CA TYR A 142 3.91 -15.13 -7.98
C TYR A 142 5.39 -15.09 -7.65
N VAL A 143 5.71 -15.26 -6.36
CA VAL A 143 7.07 -15.38 -5.84
C VAL A 143 7.20 -16.68 -5.06
N GLY A 144 8.00 -17.61 -5.58
CA GLY A 144 8.22 -18.91 -4.95
C GLY A 144 9.08 -19.83 -5.79
N ALA A 145 9.34 -21.04 -5.28
CA ALA A 145 10.07 -22.06 -5.99
C ALA A 145 9.13 -22.76 -7.02
N LYS A 146 9.66 -23.01 -8.24
CA LYS A 146 8.92 -23.82 -9.21
C LYS A 146 9.00 -25.30 -8.81
N ALA A 147 7.86 -25.88 -8.47
CA ALA A 147 7.77 -27.31 -8.08
C ALA A 147 8.30 -28.31 -9.14
N LYS A 148 8.51 -27.87 -10.38
CA LYS A 148 9.02 -28.69 -11.49
C LYS A 148 10.55 -28.82 -11.53
N GLN A 149 11.28 -28.23 -10.59
CA GLN A 149 12.76 -28.27 -10.55
C GLN A 149 13.32 -29.12 -9.39
N SER A 150 12.47 -29.92 -8.75
CA SER A 150 12.86 -30.88 -7.70
C SER A 150 12.92 -32.30 -8.24
#